data_efa9ddfa5f32b4fe613cbbf2f67d6260
#
_entry.id   efa9ddfa5f32b4fe613cbbf2f67d6260
#
_cell.length_a   1.000
_cell.length_b   1.000
_cell.length_c   1.000
_cell.angle_alpha   90.00
_cell.angle_beta   90.00
_cell.angle_gamma   90.00
#
_symmetry.space_group_name_H-M   'P 1'
#
loop_
_entity.id
_entity.type
_entity.pdbx_description
1 polymer ?
#
loop_
_entity_poly.entity_id
_entity_poly.type
_entity_poly.pdbx_seq_one_letter_code
_entity_poly.pdbx_strand_id
1 'polypeptide(L)'
;MKGFWNKRYSEEEYNYGKEPNNFLKEELIKLKPGKILFIGEGEGRNAVYAATLGWNVDALDFSEEGKRKAEKLAEEFGVKINYQIQDFSNFAVQKNHYDAVGIFFIHLEEELRTSLFNKLIFSLKPLGKILFECFEKEQLNYTSGGPKDIELLYSLEDVVNEFIDLDFDKLSKEKIYLNEGKGHLGDASVIRFIGIKI
;
A
#
# COMPACT_ATOMS: atom_id res chain seq x y z
N MET A 1 5.45 -16.84 -2.33
CA MET A 1 5.25 -15.53 -1.67
C MET A 1 4.83 -15.66 -0.21
N LYS A 2 3.72 -16.33 0.14
CA LYS A 2 3.19 -16.41 1.53
C LYS A 2 4.24 -16.85 2.57
N GLY A 3 4.99 -17.92 2.33
CA GLY A 3 6.01 -18.40 3.27
C GLY A 3 7.15 -17.42 3.54
N PHE A 4 7.56 -16.66 2.53
CA PHE A 4 8.58 -15.62 2.67
C PHE A 4 8.12 -14.47 3.59
N TRP A 5 6.93 -13.96 3.40
CA TRP A 5 6.39 -12.86 4.20
C TRP A 5 6.03 -13.30 5.62
N ASN A 6 5.43 -14.49 5.81
CA ASN A 6 5.21 -15.03 7.14
C ASN A 6 6.52 -15.17 7.92
N LYS A 7 7.59 -15.68 7.28
CA LYS A 7 8.92 -15.75 7.92
C LYS A 7 9.46 -14.35 8.26
N ARG A 8 9.30 -13.37 7.36
CA ARG A 8 9.76 -11.99 7.60
C ARG A 8 9.02 -11.34 8.78
N TYR A 9 7.71 -11.54 8.88
CA TYR A 9 6.88 -10.95 9.92
C TYR A 9 6.85 -11.77 11.23
N SER A 10 7.41 -12.99 11.28
CA SER A 10 7.49 -13.79 12.50
C SER A 10 8.51 -13.25 13.52
N GLU A 11 9.41 -12.35 13.12
CA GLU A 11 10.33 -11.68 14.03
C GLU A 11 9.56 -10.77 15.00
N GLU A 12 10.08 -10.57 16.23
CA GLU A 12 9.42 -9.75 17.24
C GLU A 12 9.32 -8.27 16.81
N GLU A 13 10.38 -7.74 16.24
CA GLU A 13 10.43 -6.38 15.74
C GLU A 13 9.58 -6.19 14.48
N TYR A 14 8.99 -5.00 14.32
CA TYR A 14 8.29 -4.60 13.10
C TYR A 14 9.32 -4.32 12.00
N ASN A 15 9.26 -5.07 10.91
CA ASN A 15 10.25 -4.99 9.84
C ASN A 15 10.25 -3.62 9.14
N TYR A 16 9.08 -3.00 9.06
CA TYR A 16 8.86 -1.68 8.44
C TYR A 16 8.49 -0.60 9.46
N GLY A 17 8.75 -0.84 10.75
CA GLY A 17 8.40 0.08 11.83
C GLY A 17 6.89 0.14 12.09
N LYS A 18 6.50 1.02 13.03
CA LYS A 18 5.11 1.25 13.43
C LYS A 18 4.55 2.56 12.89
N GLU A 19 5.42 3.48 12.47
CA GLU A 19 5.00 4.74 11.87
C GLU A 19 4.46 4.51 10.45
N PRO A 20 3.42 5.24 10.04
CA PRO A 20 2.89 5.13 8.69
C PRO A 20 3.91 5.56 7.65
N ASN A 21 3.70 5.15 6.42
CA ASN A 21 4.42 5.69 5.28
C ASN A 21 4.27 7.22 5.23
N ASN A 22 5.38 7.93 4.98
CA ASN A 22 5.38 9.40 5.04
C ASN A 22 4.46 10.05 4.02
N PHE A 23 4.42 9.53 2.78
CA PHE A 23 3.54 10.06 1.76
C PHE A 23 2.06 9.85 2.13
N LEU A 24 1.71 8.67 2.65
CA LEU A 24 0.38 8.44 3.19
C LEU A 24 0.04 9.44 4.29
N LYS A 25 0.95 9.65 5.24
CA LYS A 25 0.75 10.55 6.38
C LYS A 25 0.43 11.98 5.92
N GLU A 26 1.20 12.48 4.95
CA GLU A 26 1.05 13.82 4.39
C GLU A 26 -0.24 14.02 3.62
N GLU A 27 -0.70 12.99 2.90
CA GLU A 27 -1.85 13.13 2.00
C GLU A 27 -3.17 12.73 2.65
N LEU A 28 -3.16 11.73 3.54
CA LEU A 28 -4.39 11.22 4.15
C LEU A 28 -5.04 12.24 5.09
N ILE A 29 -4.26 13.07 5.79
CA ILE A 29 -4.77 14.14 6.67
C ILE A 29 -5.53 15.24 5.92
N LYS A 30 -5.33 15.36 4.60
CA LYS A 30 -6.03 16.33 3.75
C LYS A 30 -7.40 15.83 3.30
N LEU A 31 -7.67 14.53 3.49
CA LEU A 31 -8.90 13.89 3.05
C LEU A 31 -9.91 13.79 4.19
N LYS A 32 -11.18 13.89 3.84
CA LYS A 32 -12.26 13.63 4.79
C LYS A 32 -12.32 12.11 5.05
N PRO A 33 -12.28 11.65 6.31
CA PRO A 33 -12.41 10.24 6.61
C PRO A 33 -13.70 9.63 6.07
N GLY A 34 -13.55 8.45 5.48
CA GLY A 34 -14.60 7.62 4.92
C GLY A 34 -14.22 6.15 5.08
N LYS A 35 -14.42 5.34 4.05
CA LYS A 35 -13.98 3.95 4.01
C LYS A 35 -12.74 3.79 3.13
N ILE A 36 -11.66 3.21 3.68
CA ILE A 36 -10.40 3.01 2.98
C ILE A 36 -10.02 1.54 2.96
N LEU A 37 -9.40 1.11 1.84
CA LEU A 37 -8.81 -0.20 1.68
C LEU A 37 -7.29 -0.08 1.57
N PHE A 38 -6.55 -0.87 2.33
CA PHE A 38 -5.13 -1.11 2.13
C PHE A 38 -4.89 -2.53 1.64
N ILE A 39 -4.07 -2.68 0.60
CA ILE A 39 -3.66 -3.99 0.07
C ILE A 39 -2.19 -4.25 0.35
N GLY A 40 -1.83 -5.52 0.66
CA GLY A 40 -0.47 -5.89 1.05
C GLY A 40 -0.02 -5.15 2.31
N GLU A 41 -0.92 -5.00 3.26
CA GLU A 41 -0.75 -4.12 4.42
C GLU A 41 0.33 -4.61 5.41
N GLY A 42 0.65 -5.91 5.37
CA GLY A 42 1.70 -6.50 6.20
C GLY A 42 1.42 -6.32 7.69
N GLU A 43 2.29 -5.59 8.39
CA GLU A 43 2.25 -5.45 9.86
C GLU A 43 1.30 -4.33 10.35
N GLY A 44 0.54 -3.67 9.45
CA GLY A 44 -0.60 -2.82 9.80
C GLY A 44 -0.32 -1.35 10.04
N ARG A 45 0.89 -0.85 9.80
CA ARG A 45 1.28 0.53 10.14
C ARG A 45 0.41 1.60 9.47
N ASN A 46 0.06 1.41 8.20
CA ASN A 46 -0.75 2.35 7.44
C ASN A 46 -2.24 2.24 7.82
N ALA A 47 -2.74 1.03 7.94
CA ALA A 47 -4.12 0.75 8.33
C ALA A 47 -4.44 1.29 9.73
N VAL A 48 -3.56 1.05 10.72
CA VAL A 48 -3.72 1.55 12.08
C VAL A 48 -3.69 3.07 12.10
N TYR A 49 -2.74 3.71 11.40
CA TYR A 49 -2.70 5.16 11.31
C TYR A 49 -3.99 5.74 10.72
N ALA A 50 -4.49 5.18 9.61
CA ALA A 50 -5.76 5.63 9.04
C ALA A 50 -6.92 5.50 10.02
N ALA A 51 -6.98 4.40 10.77
CA ALA A 51 -8.00 4.20 11.81
C ALA A 51 -7.92 5.26 12.94
N THR A 52 -6.70 5.69 13.34
CA THR A 52 -6.55 6.78 14.33
C THR A 52 -7.10 8.12 13.83
N LEU A 53 -7.14 8.32 12.50
CA LEU A 53 -7.74 9.50 11.88
C LEU A 53 -9.25 9.38 11.66
N GLY A 54 -9.88 8.28 12.11
CA GLY A 54 -11.32 8.06 12.00
C GLY A 54 -11.78 7.38 10.71
N TRP A 55 -10.86 6.83 9.90
CA TRP A 55 -11.25 6.04 8.73
C TRP A 55 -11.83 4.68 9.13
N ASN A 56 -12.84 4.21 8.39
CA ASN A 56 -13.28 2.83 8.44
C ASN A 56 -12.35 2.00 7.54
N VAL A 57 -11.50 1.17 8.14
CA VAL A 57 -10.36 0.55 7.46
C VAL A 57 -10.60 -0.92 7.19
N ASP A 58 -10.53 -1.29 5.90
CA ASP A 58 -10.31 -2.66 5.46
C ASP A 58 -8.83 -2.82 5.08
N ALA A 59 -8.21 -3.92 5.50
CA ALA A 59 -6.83 -4.26 5.17
C ALA A 59 -6.74 -5.68 4.64
N LEU A 60 -5.94 -5.91 3.61
CA LEU A 60 -5.73 -7.21 2.99
C LEU A 60 -4.24 -7.55 2.96
N ASP A 61 -3.90 -8.76 3.34
CA ASP A 61 -2.61 -9.39 3.11
C ASP A 61 -2.78 -10.90 3.11
N PHE A 62 -1.79 -11.65 2.63
CA PHE A 62 -1.80 -13.11 2.71
C PHE A 62 -1.03 -13.66 3.92
N SER A 63 -0.40 -12.78 4.73
CA SER A 63 0.39 -13.16 5.89
C SER A 63 -0.43 -13.20 7.17
N GLU A 64 -0.46 -14.36 7.81
CA GLU A 64 -1.08 -14.54 9.14
C GLU A 64 -0.28 -13.83 10.23
N GLU A 65 1.06 -13.84 10.12
CA GLU A 65 1.93 -13.12 11.06
C GLU A 65 1.80 -11.61 10.90
N GLY A 66 1.66 -11.12 9.67
CA GLY A 66 1.34 -9.72 9.40
C GLY A 66 0.04 -9.30 10.10
N LYS A 67 -1.03 -10.09 9.90
CA LYS A 67 -2.32 -9.85 10.57
C LYS A 67 -2.18 -9.80 12.08
N ARG A 68 -1.52 -10.79 12.68
CA ARG A 68 -1.32 -10.85 14.14
C ARG A 68 -0.64 -9.58 14.69
N LYS A 69 0.39 -9.09 13.98
CA LYS A 69 1.08 -7.85 14.36
C LYS A 69 0.21 -6.61 14.12
N ALA A 70 -0.52 -6.55 13.02
CA ALA A 70 -1.43 -5.46 12.71
C ALA A 70 -2.54 -5.32 13.76
N GLU A 71 -3.14 -6.45 14.18
CA GLU A 71 -4.16 -6.46 15.24
C GLU A 71 -3.58 -6.02 16.59
N LYS A 72 -2.37 -6.49 16.94
CA LYS A 72 -1.65 -6.03 18.15
C LYS A 72 -1.38 -4.52 18.10
N LEU A 73 -0.93 -4.01 16.96
CA LEU A 73 -0.69 -2.58 16.79
C LEU A 73 -1.99 -1.77 16.93
N ALA A 74 -3.09 -2.26 16.33
CA ALA A 74 -4.40 -1.61 16.46
C ALA A 74 -4.87 -1.55 17.93
N GLU A 75 -4.65 -2.62 18.70
CA GLU A 75 -4.92 -2.65 20.14
C GLU A 75 -4.08 -1.63 20.91
N GLU A 76 -2.76 -1.54 20.62
CA GLU A 76 -1.85 -0.55 21.23
C GLU A 76 -2.35 0.89 21.02
N PHE A 77 -2.95 1.21 19.86
CA PHE A 77 -3.49 2.52 19.54
C PHE A 77 -4.98 2.68 19.88
N GLY A 78 -5.63 1.66 20.45
CA GLY A 78 -7.05 1.71 20.83
C GLY A 78 -8.01 1.83 19.64
N VAL A 79 -7.63 1.36 18.46
CA VAL A 79 -8.42 1.43 17.23
C VAL A 79 -8.81 0.04 16.72
N LYS A 80 -9.72 -0.01 15.73
CA LYS A 80 -10.11 -1.25 15.07
C LYS A 80 -9.86 -1.16 13.56
N ILE A 81 -9.37 -2.24 13.00
CA ILE A 81 -9.19 -2.45 11.57
C ILE A 81 -9.84 -3.78 11.18
N ASN A 82 -10.44 -3.86 9.99
CA ASN A 82 -10.94 -5.12 9.45
C ASN A 82 -9.85 -5.76 8.57
N TYR A 83 -9.02 -6.61 9.18
CA TYR A 83 -7.89 -7.24 8.49
C TYR A 83 -8.27 -8.63 8.00
N GLN A 84 -8.21 -8.85 6.69
CA GLN A 84 -8.54 -10.11 6.04
C GLN A 84 -7.29 -10.75 5.44
N ILE A 85 -7.16 -12.07 5.65
CA ILE A 85 -6.12 -12.88 4.99
C ILE A 85 -6.71 -13.36 3.66
N GLN A 86 -6.13 -12.85 2.57
CA GLN A 86 -6.62 -13.19 1.24
C GLN A 86 -5.52 -13.10 0.19
N ASP A 87 -5.57 -14.02 -0.78
CA ASP A 87 -4.75 -13.95 -1.98
C ASP A 87 -5.37 -12.92 -2.94
N PHE A 88 -4.53 -12.07 -3.51
CA PHE A 88 -4.96 -11.00 -4.43
C PHE A 88 -5.58 -11.54 -5.73
N SER A 89 -5.20 -12.74 -6.16
CA SER A 89 -5.79 -13.38 -7.34
C SER A 89 -7.30 -13.62 -7.19
N ASN A 90 -7.73 -13.96 -5.98
CA ASN A 90 -9.12 -14.29 -5.65
C ASN A 90 -9.88 -13.17 -4.94
N PHE A 91 -9.30 -11.97 -4.89
CA PHE A 91 -9.93 -10.85 -4.21
C PHE A 91 -11.20 -10.38 -4.96
N ALA A 92 -12.33 -10.48 -4.26
CA ALA A 92 -13.61 -9.98 -4.75
C ALA A 92 -13.88 -8.57 -4.20
N VAL A 93 -14.27 -7.66 -5.06
CA VAL A 93 -14.56 -6.26 -4.71
C VAL A 93 -16.02 -5.91 -4.98
N GLN A 94 -16.54 -4.98 -4.18
CA GLN A 94 -17.82 -4.33 -4.45
C GLN A 94 -17.58 -3.03 -5.23
N LYS A 95 -18.43 -2.78 -6.23
CA LYS A 95 -18.39 -1.52 -6.98
C LYS A 95 -18.73 -0.34 -6.08
N ASN A 96 -17.98 0.77 -6.24
CA ASN A 96 -18.27 2.04 -5.57
C ASN A 96 -18.35 1.91 -4.03
N HIS A 97 -17.42 1.18 -3.44
CA HIS A 97 -17.44 0.82 -2.03
C HIS A 97 -16.49 1.68 -1.17
N TYR A 98 -15.32 2.02 -1.71
CA TYR A 98 -14.27 2.74 -0.99
C TYR A 98 -14.17 4.21 -1.39
N ASP A 99 -13.95 5.08 -0.40
CA ASP A 99 -13.63 6.49 -0.60
C ASP A 99 -12.15 6.67 -0.95
N ALA A 100 -11.30 5.75 -0.46
CA ALA A 100 -9.87 5.72 -0.80
C ALA A 100 -9.33 4.28 -0.87
N VAL A 101 -8.23 4.10 -1.61
CA VAL A 101 -7.42 2.87 -1.66
C VAL A 101 -5.96 3.26 -1.48
N GLY A 102 -5.24 2.60 -0.59
CA GLY A 102 -3.80 2.73 -0.37
C GLY A 102 -3.03 1.57 -0.98
N ILE A 103 -2.04 1.89 -1.82
CA ILE A 103 -1.14 0.93 -2.48
C ILE A 103 0.29 1.34 -2.16
N PHE A 104 0.94 0.63 -1.24
CA PHE A 104 2.27 0.99 -0.74
C PHE A 104 3.24 -0.19 -0.85
N PHE A 105 4.27 -0.03 -1.70
CA PHE A 105 5.33 -1.02 -1.94
C PHE A 105 4.81 -2.40 -2.35
N ILE A 106 3.74 -2.43 -3.15
CA ILE A 106 3.19 -3.63 -3.77
C ILE A 106 3.90 -3.88 -5.09
N HIS A 107 4.56 -5.03 -5.18
CA HIS A 107 5.34 -5.46 -6.33
C HIS A 107 4.88 -6.85 -6.76
N LEU A 108 4.19 -6.92 -7.89
CA LEU A 108 3.55 -8.12 -8.42
C LEU A 108 3.90 -8.31 -9.89
N GLU A 109 3.83 -9.54 -10.36
CA GLU A 109 3.87 -9.88 -11.78
C GLU A 109 2.77 -9.12 -12.55
N GLU A 110 3.06 -8.67 -13.76
CA GLU A 110 2.22 -7.75 -14.55
C GLU A 110 0.77 -8.21 -14.66
N GLU A 111 0.52 -9.48 -15.00
CA GLU A 111 -0.84 -10.01 -15.17
C GLU A 111 -1.67 -9.89 -13.87
N LEU A 112 -1.10 -10.30 -12.75
CA LEU A 112 -1.76 -10.20 -11.44
C LEU A 112 -1.94 -8.74 -11.02
N ARG A 113 -0.93 -7.90 -11.27
CA ARG A 113 -0.91 -6.49 -10.95
C ARG A 113 -2.01 -5.74 -11.68
N THR A 114 -2.10 -5.88 -13.00
CA THR A 114 -3.13 -5.27 -13.85
C THR A 114 -4.54 -5.71 -13.43
N SER A 115 -4.72 -7.03 -13.22
CA SER A 115 -6.01 -7.56 -12.75
C SER A 115 -6.42 -6.96 -11.39
N LEU A 116 -5.47 -6.86 -10.45
CA LEU A 116 -5.73 -6.30 -9.13
C LEU A 116 -6.06 -4.81 -9.22
N PHE A 117 -5.27 -4.01 -9.93
CA PHE A 117 -5.47 -2.56 -10.02
C PHE A 117 -6.81 -2.20 -10.68
N ASN A 118 -7.23 -2.93 -11.72
CA ASN A 118 -8.56 -2.78 -12.30
C ASN A 118 -9.68 -3.04 -11.28
N LYS A 119 -9.54 -4.08 -10.45
CA LYS A 119 -10.49 -4.34 -9.36
C LYS A 119 -10.52 -3.20 -8.33
N LEU A 120 -9.35 -2.64 -7.99
CA LEU A 120 -9.26 -1.53 -7.03
C LEU A 120 -9.92 -0.25 -7.58
N ILE A 121 -9.68 0.10 -8.85
CA ILE A 121 -10.35 1.23 -9.53
C ILE A 121 -11.88 1.00 -9.56
N PHE A 122 -12.32 -0.23 -9.90
CA PHE A 122 -13.74 -0.57 -9.88
C PHE A 122 -14.39 -0.40 -8.51
N SER A 123 -13.63 -0.69 -7.45
CA SER A 123 -14.11 -0.60 -6.05
C SER A 123 -14.22 0.82 -5.52
N LEU A 124 -13.53 1.79 -6.12
CA LEU A 124 -13.62 3.19 -5.74
C LEU A 124 -15.00 3.77 -6.05
N LYS A 125 -15.51 4.60 -5.16
CA LYS A 125 -16.64 5.49 -5.42
C LYS A 125 -16.27 6.56 -6.45
N PRO A 126 -17.25 7.20 -7.13
CA PRO A 126 -16.98 8.42 -7.88
C PRO A 126 -16.27 9.45 -6.99
N LEU A 127 -15.24 10.09 -7.49
CA LEU A 127 -14.31 10.98 -6.78
C LEU A 127 -13.48 10.30 -5.68
N GLY A 128 -13.55 8.98 -5.54
CA GLY A 128 -12.68 8.21 -4.67
C GLY A 128 -11.23 8.26 -5.15
N LYS A 129 -10.28 8.09 -4.24
CA LYS A 129 -8.86 8.31 -4.51
C LYS A 129 -8.02 7.06 -4.34
N ILE A 130 -7.01 6.90 -5.19
CA ILE A 130 -5.86 6.00 -4.94
C ILE A 130 -4.69 6.84 -4.43
N LEU A 131 -4.09 6.40 -3.32
CA LEU A 131 -2.81 6.87 -2.83
C LEU A 131 -1.77 5.77 -3.10
N PHE A 132 -0.76 6.10 -3.88
CA PHE A 132 0.21 5.13 -4.37
C PHE A 132 1.64 5.57 -4.10
N GLU A 133 2.45 4.69 -3.51
CA GLU A 133 3.90 4.80 -3.47
C GLU A 133 4.52 3.42 -3.66
N CYS A 134 5.30 3.24 -4.72
CA CYS A 134 6.05 2.00 -4.98
C CYS A 134 7.44 2.32 -5.53
N PHE A 135 8.34 1.33 -5.44
CA PHE A 135 9.70 1.48 -5.97
C PHE A 135 9.71 1.59 -7.50
N GLU A 136 10.47 2.55 -7.95
CA GLU A 136 10.76 2.81 -9.37
C GLU A 136 11.97 1.99 -9.83
N LYS A 137 12.13 1.78 -11.15
CA LYS A 137 13.18 0.92 -11.75
C LYS A 137 14.61 1.30 -11.34
N GLU A 138 14.91 2.59 -11.07
CA GLU A 138 16.22 3.00 -10.54
C GLU A 138 16.49 2.50 -9.10
N GLN A 139 15.49 1.93 -8.41
CA GLN A 139 15.68 1.30 -7.10
C GLN A 139 16.71 0.17 -7.12
N LEU A 140 16.97 -0.43 -8.26
CA LEU A 140 18.06 -1.41 -8.41
C LEU A 140 19.46 -0.86 -8.04
N ASN A 141 19.63 0.47 -8.08
CA ASN A 141 20.87 1.14 -7.69
C ASN A 141 20.99 1.37 -6.17
N TYR A 142 19.94 1.03 -5.40
CA TYR A 142 19.85 1.26 -3.97
C TYR A 142 19.69 -0.05 -3.19
N THR A 143 19.96 0.01 -1.88
CA THR A 143 19.89 -1.14 -0.97
C THR A 143 18.79 -1.00 0.09
N SER A 144 18.01 0.06 0.04
CA SER A 144 16.99 0.43 1.03
C SER A 144 15.71 -0.43 0.99
N GLY A 145 15.66 -1.46 0.17
CA GLY A 145 14.51 -2.35 0.02
C GLY A 145 14.14 -2.60 -1.44
N GLY A 146 12.98 -3.21 -1.64
CA GLY A 146 12.43 -3.53 -2.95
C GLY A 146 12.93 -4.83 -3.57
N PRO A 147 12.23 -5.29 -4.62
CA PRO A 147 12.64 -6.45 -5.40
C PRO A 147 13.93 -6.18 -6.17
N LYS A 148 14.67 -7.24 -6.49
CA LYS A 148 15.87 -7.19 -7.35
C LYS A 148 15.55 -7.52 -8.80
N ASP A 149 14.32 -7.84 -9.11
CA ASP A 149 13.80 -8.06 -10.44
C ASP A 149 13.19 -6.75 -10.97
N ILE A 150 13.69 -6.27 -12.11
CA ILE A 150 13.25 -5.03 -12.74
C ILE A 150 11.79 -5.09 -13.20
N GLU A 151 11.31 -6.27 -13.56
CA GLU A 151 9.92 -6.48 -14.02
C GLU A 151 8.88 -6.26 -12.89
N LEU A 152 9.33 -6.33 -11.64
CA LEU A 152 8.50 -6.05 -10.48
C LEU A 152 8.53 -4.57 -10.05
N LEU A 153 9.37 -3.76 -10.68
CA LEU A 153 9.51 -2.34 -10.41
C LEU A 153 8.73 -1.51 -11.43
N TYR A 154 8.41 -0.28 -11.08
CA TYR A 154 7.57 0.58 -11.89
C TYR A 154 8.37 1.64 -12.65
N SER A 155 7.89 2.01 -13.83
CA SER A 155 8.20 3.29 -14.49
C SER A 155 6.98 4.22 -14.41
N LEU A 156 7.18 5.51 -14.67
CA LEU A 156 6.05 6.44 -14.79
C LEU A 156 5.08 6.02 -15.91
N GLU A 157 5.62 5.47 -17.01
CA GLU A 157 4.82 4.98 -18.14
C GLU A 157 3.96 3.79 -17.73
N ASP A 158 4.52 2.81 -16.99
CA ASP A 158 3.76 1.65 -16.47
C ASP A 158 2.59 2.14 -15.60
N VAL A 159 2.85 3.08 -14.68
CA VAL A 159 1.83 3.64 -13.79
C VAL A 159 0.74 4.37 -14.56
N VAL A 160 1.09 5.23 -15.52
CA VAL A 160 0.11 5.95 -16.34
C VAL A 160 -0.77 4.98 -17.11
N ASN A 161 -0.19 3.95 -17.71
CA ASN A 161 -0.93 2.96 -18.48
C ASN A 161 -1.88 2.11 -17.61
N GLU A 162 -1.45 1.72 -16.42
CA GLU A 162 -2.27 0.90 -15.51
C GLU A 162 -3.39 1.66 -14.82
N PHE A 163 -3.24 2.97 -14.67
CA PHE A 163 -4.22 3.85 -14.00
C PHE A 163 -4.83 4.89 -14.94
N ILE A 164 -4.86 4.61 -16.25
CA ILE A 164 -5.33 5.54 -17.30
C ILE A 164 -6.77 6.02 -17.10
N ASP A 165 -7.60 5.27 -16.38
CA ASP A 165 -8.99 5.63 -16.07
C ASP A 165 -9.12 6.58 -14.87
N LEU A 166 -7.99 7.08 -14.32
CA LEU A 166 -7.97 8.03 -13.22
C LEU A 166 -7.42 9.39 -13.66
N ASP A 167 -7.96 10.46 -13.08
CA ASP A 167 -7.33 11.78 -13.13
C ASP A 167 -6.19 11.85 -12.11
N PHE A 168 -4.98 12.20 -12.53
CA PHE A 168 -3.85 12.38 -11.65
C PHE A 168 -3.81 13.78 -11.04
N ASP A 169 -4.15 13.89 -9.74
CA ASP A 169 -3.98 15.12 -8.95
C ASP A 169 -2.49 15.35 -8.61
N LYS A 170 -1.74 14.24 -8.42
CA LYS A 170 -0.30 14.22 -8.22
C LYS A 170 0.28 13.00 -8.92
N LEU A 171 1.40 13.18 -9.63
CA LEU A 171 2.20 12.10 -10.21
C LEU A 171 3.66 12.54 -10.27
N SER A 172 4.54 11.80 -9.62
CA SER A 172 5.97 12.13 -9.57
C SER A 172 6.85 10.88 -9.43
N LYS A 173 8.04 10.96 -10.01
CA LYS A 173 9.19 10.12 -9.67
C LYS A 173 10.09 10.91 -8.74
N GLU A 174 10.42 10.34 -7.58
CA GLU A 174 11.16 11.03 -6.52
C GLU A 174 12.32 10.18 -6.01
N LYS A 175 13.42 10.86 -5.64
CA LYS A 175 14.48 10.29 -4.81
C LYS A 175 14.23 10.73 -3.37
N ILE A 176 14.09 9.74 -2.48
CA ILE A 176 13.76 9.97 -1.08
C ILE A 176 14.72 9.22 -0.18
N TYR A 177 14.76 9.57 1.10
CA TYR A 177 15.43 8.80 2.13
C TYR A 177 14.37 8.07 2.96
N LEU A 178 14.37 6.74 2.90
CA LEU A 178 13.51 5.90 3.72
C LEU A 178 14.10 5.75 5.13
N ASN A 179 13.25 5.86 6.14
CA ASN A 179 13.56 5.55 7.53
C ASN A 179 12.32 4.86 8.15
N GLU A 180 11.99 3.71 7.62
CA GLU A 180 10.77 2.97 7.90
C GLU A 180 11.13 1.54 8.35
N GLY A 181 11.83 1.44 9.49
CA GLY A 181 12.33 0.17 10.02
C GLY A 181 13.49 -0.41 9.21
N LYS A 182 13.93 -1.62 9.59
CA LYS A 182 15.10 -2.28 8.98
C LYS A 182 14.89 -2.69 7.52
N GLY A 183 13.65 -2.87 7.10
CA GLY A 183 13.28 -3.26 5.73
C GLY A 183 13.32 -2.10 4.74
N HIS A 184 13.21 -0.86 5.21
CA HIS A 184 13.20 0.37 4.41
C HIS A 184 14.10 1.43 5.07
N LEU A 185 15.42 1.34 4.81
CA LEU A 185 16.39 2.28 5.36
C LEU A 185 17.41 2.69 4.30
N GLY A 186 17.49 4.00 4.00
CA GLY A 186 18.46 4.58 3.06
C GLY A 186 17.79 5.25 1.85
N ASP A 187 18.63 5.69 0.90
CA ASP A 187 18.15 6.34 -0.33
C ASP A 187 17.33 5.39 -1.18
N ALA A 188 16.27 5.90 -1.78
CA ALA A 188 15.34 5.14 -2.61
C ALA A 188 14.83 5.96 -3.79
N SER A 189 14.47 5.27 -4.87
CA SER A 189 13.73 5.81 -6.01
C SER A 189 12.30 5.27 -5.99
N VAL A 190 11.33 6.19 -5.93
CA VAL A 190 9.90 5.84 -5.85
C VAL A 190 9.08 6.58 -6.88
N ILE A 191 7.91 6.03 -7.21
CA ILE A 191 6.83 6.74 -7.87
C ILE A 191 5.73 6.97 -6.84
N ARG A 192 5.21 8.20 -6.82
CA ARG A 192 4.09 8.64 -6.00
C ARG A 192 2.98 9.19 -6.88
N PHE A 193 1.75 8.81 -6.60
CA PHE A 193 0.62 9.50 -7.20
C PHE A 193 -0.60 9.54 -6.29
N ILE A 194 -1.48 10.50 -6.60
CA ILE A 194 -2.86 10.53 -6.17
C ILE A 194 -3.72 10.51 -7.42
N GLY A 195 -4.49 9.44 -7.61
CA GLY A 195 -5.42 9.29 -8.73
C GLY A 195 -6.86 9.40 -8.24
N ILE A 196 -7.70 10.10 -9.00
CA ILE A 196 -9.11 10.35 -8.70
C ILE A 196 -9.97 9.61 -9.71
N LYS A 197 -10.92 8.81 -9.24
CA LYS A 197 -11.91 8.17 -10.12
C LYS A 197 -12.94 9.19 -10.59
N ILE A 198 -13.08 9.35 -11.91
CA ILE A 198 -14.08 10.20 -12.55
C ILE A 198 -15.46 9.54 -12.51
#